data_6a52799f8ea1a1a3b5f8d0c81e52fbcc
#
_entry.id   6a52799f8ea1a1a3b5f8d0c81e52fbcc
#
_cell.length_a   1.000
_cell.length_b   1.000
_cell.length_c   1.000
_cell.angle_alpha   90.00
_cell.angle_beta   90.00
_cell.angle_gamma   90.00
#
_symmetry.space_group_name_H-M   'P 1'
#
loop_
_entity.id
_entity.type
_entity.pdbx_description
1 polymer ?
#
loop_
_entity_poly.entity_id
_entity_poly.type
_entity_poly.pdbx_seq_one_letter_code
_entity_poly.pdbx_strand_id
1 'polypeptide(L)'
;DYYASRGLGDVYKRQVHMKQITEKRIKSPMPAYTAAACIIVFGLIFPLYRVYGIVLVAVIAAAAYFFSKKCFFKDKIIQEESEPVFRTGIAELDESLEQANVLIEQLRRANISIKNPAVSAHIDRMTRSGDAILAELNAHPEKARKLRRFLTYYLPTSVKFMQTYAEHEAAPTGGENSAEIMRGIENNSETIAKAFETSLDSLYAGEALDISSDIDVLNGMVNAKTSMFE
;
A
#
# COMPACT_ATOMS: atom_id res chain seq x y z
N ASP A 1 -6.51 -4.76 34.24
CA ASP A 1 -6.47 -3.98 32.97
C ASP A 1 -5.07 -3.63 32.46
N TYR A 2 -4.02 -3.85 33.27
CA TYR A 2 -2.62 -3.54 32.91
C TYR A 2 -1.96 -4.60 31.99
N TYR A 3 -2.48 -5.80 31.95
CA TYR A 3 -1.91 -6.89 31.13
C TYR A 3 -2.42 -6.93 29.67
N ALA A 4 -3.57 -6.32 29.38
CA ALA A 4 -4.12 -6.29 28.01
C ALA A 4 -3.34 -5.34 27.08
N SER A 5 -2.68 -4.30 27.61
CA SER A 5 -1.94 -3.33 26.80
C SER A 5 -0.56 -3.82 26.33
N ARG A 6 0.04 -4.82 27.03
CA ARG A 6 1.35 -5.38 26.64
C ARG A 6 1.26 -6.28 25.42
N GLY A 7 0.18 -7.07 25.29
CA GLY A 7 0.01 -7.99 24.16
C GLY A 7 -0.19 -7.27 22.82
N LEU A 8 -0.89 -6.12 22.81
CA LEU A 8 -1.07 -5.33 21.59
C LEU A 8 0.23 -4.63 21.16
N GLY A 9 1.06 -4.18 22.11
CA GLY A 9 2.34 -3.56 21.82
C GLY A 9 3.36 -4.52 21.19
N ASP A 10 3.34 -5.80 21.59
CA ASP A 10 4.28 -6.80 21.08
C ASP A 10 3.86 -7.38 19.72
N VAL A 11 2.54 -7.47 19.44
CA VAL A 11 2.02 -7.79 18.11
C VAL A 11 2.29 -6.63 17.15
N TYR A 12 2.13 -5.40 17.60
CA TYR A 12 2.45 -4.20 16.84
C TYR A 12 3.95 -4.09 16.55
N LYS A 13 4.84 -4.33 17.53
CA LYS A 13 6.29 -4.35 17.32
C LYS A 13 6.76 -5.44 16.35
N ARG A 14 6.12 -6.60 16.30
CA ARG A 14 6.45 -7.65 15.31
C ARG A 14 6.00 -7.31 13.90
N GLN A 15 4.91 -6.54 13.73
CA GLN A 15 4.48 -6.05 12.42
C GLN A 15 5.33 -4.86 11.93
N VAL A 16 5.88 -4.05 12.85
CA VAL A 16 6.72 -2.89 12.58
C VAL A 16 8.08 -3.25 11.96
N HIS A 17 8.55 -4.49 12.12
CA HIS A 17 9.80 -4.97 11.50
C HIS A 17 9.62 -5.55 10.09
N MET A 18 8.43 -5.48 9.50
CA MET A 18 8.29 -5.75 8.07
C MET A 18 8.69 -4.51 7.27
N LYS A 19 10.01 -4.33 7.11
CA LYS A 19 10.58 -3.51 6.02
C LYS A 19 9.75 -3.74 4.76
N GLN A 20 9.34 -2.69 4.07
CA GLN A 20 8.68 -2.83 2.78
C GLN A 20 9.61 -3.58 1.83
N ILE A 21 9.36 -4.86 1.72
CA ILE A 21 10.04 -5.70 0.78
C ILE A 21 9.22 -5.61 -0.50
N THR A 22 9.66 -4.75 -1.41
CA THR A 22 9.10 -4.77 -2.76
C THR A 22 9.58 -6.05 -3.44
N GLU A 23 8.70 -7.05 -3.52
CA GLU A 23 8.97 -8.30 -4.21
C GLU A 23 9.10 -8.05 -5.71
N LYS A 24 10.30 -7.72 -6.16
CA LYS A 24 10.62 -7.66 -7.58
C LYS A 24 10.92 -9.05 -8.09
N ARG A 25 9.99 -9.63 -8.82
CA ARG A 25 10.15 -10.94 -9.44
C ARG A 25 11.09 -10.85 -10.63
N ILE A 26 12.38 -11.10 -10.39
CA ILE A 26 13.37 -11.19 -11.48
C ILE A 26 13.33 -12.59 -12.05
N LYS A 27 12.97 -12.69 -13.33
CA LYS A 27 13.02 -13.95 -14.07
C LYS A 27 14.46 -14.44 -14.11
N SER A 28 14.70 -15.63 -13.58
CA SER A 28 16.04 -16.24 -13.63
C SER A 28 16.48 -16.46 -15.09
N PRO A 29 17.65 -16.03 -15.50
CA PRO A 29 18.19 -16.29 -16.83
C PRO A 29 18.71 -17.74 -16.99
N MET A 30 18.79 -18.51 -15.90
CA MET A 30 19.35 -19.87 -15.86
C MET A 30 18.65 -20.86 -16.83
N PRO A 31 17.32 -20.85 -17.09
CA PRO A 31 16.71 -21.72 -18.08
C PRO A 31 17.25 -21.49 -19.50
N ALA A 32 17.64 -20.28 -19.83
CA ALA A 32 18.25 -19.97 -21.13
C ALA A 32 19.66 -20.55 -21.26
N TYR A 33 20.45 -20.52 -20.19
CA TYR A 33 21.79 -21.10 -20.17
C TYR A 33 21.76 -22.63 -20.26
N THR A 34 20.78 -23.29 -19.63
CA THR A 34 20.61 -24.76 -19.75
C THR A 34 20.24 -25.17 -21.16
N ALA A 35 19.35 -24.43 -21.84
CA ALA A 35 19.01 -24.65 -23.22
C ALA A 35 20.23 -24.45 -24.16
N ALA A 36 21.01 -23.40 -23.94
CA ALA A 36 22.24 -23.13 -24.70
C ALA A 36 23.29 -24.23 -24.51
N ALA A 37 23.50 -24.70 -23.30
CA ALA A 37 24.39 -25.81 -23.00
C ALA A 37 23.93 -27.11 -23.70
N CYS A 38 22.63 -27.40 -23.70
CA CYS A 38 22.08 -28.55 -24.44
C CYS A 38 22.35 -28.43 -25.96
N ILE A 39 22.18 -27.27 -26.54
CA ILE A 39 22.45 -27.05 -27.99
C ILE A 39 23.92 -27.31 -28.31
N ILE A 40 24.85 -26.86 -27.47
CA ILE A 40 26.29 -27.05 -27.66
C ILE A 40 26.64 -28.54 -27.55
N VAL A 41 26.22 -29.23 -26.50
CA VAL A 41 26.56 -30.62 -26.24
C VAL A 41 25.95 -31.54 -27.31
N PHE A 42 24.67 -31.40 -27.60
CA PHE A 42 24.01 -32.24 -28.61
C PHE A 42 24.41 -31.86 -30.03
N GLY A 43 24.74 -30.59 -30.31
CA GLY A 43 25.23 -30.15 -31.60
C GLY A 43 26.61 -30.72 -31.96
N LEU A 44 27.45 -31.03 -30.93
CA LEU A 44 28.74 -31.72 -31.12
C LEU A 44 28.59 -33.22 -31.39
N ILE A 45 27.56 -33.87 -30.85
CA ILE A 45 27.34 -35.31 -30.91
C ILE A 45 26.56 -35.70 -32.18
N PHE A 46 25.56 -34.90 -32.57
CA PHE A 46 24.70 -35.18 -33.69
C PHE A 46 25.17 -34.50 -35.00
N PRO A 47 25.07 -35.19 -36.14
CA PRO A 47 25.48 -34.60 -37.42
C PRO A 47 24.49 -33.52 -37.86
N LEU A 48 24.89 -32.25 -37.68
CA LEU A 48 24.10 -31.05 -38.02
C LEU A 48 23.94 -30.82 -39.52
N TYR A 49 24.62 -31.61 -40.38
CA TYR A 49 24.48 -31.52 -41.85
C TYR A 49 23.18 -32.14 -42.39
N ARG A 50 22.38 -32.81 -41.54
CA ARG A 50 21.08 -33.33 -41.92
C ARG A 50 19.96 -32.56 -41.24
N VAL A 51 18.93 -32.15 -42.00
CA VAL A 51 17.82 -31.31 -41.51
C VAL A 51 17.13 -31.90 -40.30
N TYR A 52 16.92 -33.23 -40.23
CA TYR A 52 16.30 -33.88 -39.08
C TYR A 52 17.17 -33.82 -37.82
N GLY A 53 18.49 -33.74 -37.94
CA GLY A 53 19.39 -33.53 -36.79
C GLY A 53 19.18 -32.17 -36.13
N ILE A 54 19.03 -31.13 -36.94
CA ILE A 54 18.76 -29.76 -36.47
C ILE A 54 17.41 -29.70 -35.75
N VAL A 55 16.34 -30.31 -36.34
CA VAL A 55 15.01 -30.36 -35.72
C VAL A 55 15.03 -31.11 -34.39
N LEU A 56 15.74 -32.22 -34.32
CA LEU A 56 15.83 -33.03 -33.10
C LEU A 56 16.53 -32.25 -31.97
N VAL A 57 17.63 -31.57 -32.26
CA VAL A 57 18.35 -30.73 -31.28
C VAL A 57 17.47 -29.56 -30.80
N ALA A 58 16.71 -28.94 -31.69
CA ALA A 58 15.79 -27.86 -31.33
C ALA A 58 14.66 -28.34 -30.37
N VAL A 59 14.09 -29.53 -30.64
CA VAL A 59 13.06 -30.13 -29.75
C VAL A 59 13.63 -30.46 -28.37
N ILE A 60 14.82 -31.03 -28.30
CA ILE A 60 15.50 -31.35 -27.02
C ILE A 60 15.81 -30.05 -26.24
N ALA A 61 16.29 -29.01 -26.90
CA ALA A 61 16.58 -27.74 -26.28
C ALA A 61 15.30 -27.07 -25.74
N ALA A 62 14.21 -27.11 -26.48
CA ALA A 62 12.90 -26.63 -26.03
C ALA A 62 12.37 -27.41 -24.83
N ALA A 63 12.43 -28.74 -24.88
CA ALA A 63 12.04 -29.60 -23.75
C ALA A 63 12.88 -29.30 -22.49
N ALA A 64 14.20 -29.18 -22.64
CA ALA A 64 15.11 -28.82 -21.53
C ALA A 64 14.81 -27.45 -20.94
N TYR A 65 14.47 -26.47 -21.77
CA TYR A 65 14.06 -25.13 -21.33
C TYR A 65 12.78 -25.18 -20.48
N PHE A 66 11.73 -25.86 -20.97
CA PHE A 66 10.46 -25.97 -20.25
C PHE A 66 10.59 -26.78 -18.95
N PHE A 67 11.35 -27.88 -18.99
CA PHE A 67 11.59 -28.73 -17.81
C PHE A 67 12.41 -27.97 -16.76
N SER A 68 13.47 -27.30 -17.15
CA SER A 68 14.32 -26.48 -16.29
C SER A 68 13.51 -25.38 -15.60
N LYS A 69 12.64 -24.67 -16.35
CA LYS A 69 11.76 -23.64 -15.82
C LYS A 69 10.75 -24.16 -14.79
N LYS A 70 10.23 -25.38 -14.99
CA LYS A 70 9.19 -25.95 -14.12
C LYS A 70 9.76 -26.62 -12.87
N CYS A 71 10.90 -27.32 -12.97
CA CYS A 71 11.40 -28.18 -11.92
C CYS A 71 12.58 -27.62 -11.12
N PHE A 72 13.48 -26.84 -11.74
CA PHE A 72 14.75 -26.47 -11.10
C PHE A 72 14.90 -24.99 -10.74
N PHE A 73 14.33 -24.08 -11.52
CA PHE A 73 14.56 -22.64 -11.30
C PHE A 73 13.26 -21.93 -10.99
N LYS A 74 12.96 -21.83 -9.69
CA LYS A 74 11.98 -20.88 -9.18
C LYS A 74 12.55 -19.47 -9.29
N ASP A 75 11.73 -18.52 -9.73
CA ASP A 75 12.09 -17.10 -9.78
C ASP A 75 12.67 -16.68 -8.42
N LYS A 76 13.84 -16.05 -8.41
CA LYS A 76 14.39 -15.46 -7.19
C LYS A 76 13.58 -14.21 -6.85
N ILE A 77 13.00 -14.20 -5.68
CA ILE A 77 12.47 -12.98 -5.08
C ILE A 77 13.67 -12.25 -4.49
N ILE A 78 14.09 -11.17 -5.14
CA ILE A 78 15.10 -10.28 -4.56
C ILE A 78 14.32 -9.25 -3.74
N GLN A 79 14.61 -9.23 -2.45
CA GLN A 79 14.20 -8.17 -1.55
C GLN A 79 15.09 -6.95 -1.86
N GLU A 80 14.63 -6.09 -2.73
CA GLU A 80 15.29 -4.81 -2.98
C GLU A 80 14.89 -3.87 -1.83
N GLU A 81 15.86 -3.41 -1.07
CA GLU A 81 15.66 -2.39 -0.04
C GLU A 81 15.26 -1.11 -0.78
N SER A 82 13.97 -0.80 -0.81
CA SER A 82 13.47 0.43 -1.43
C SER A 82 14.02 1.62 -0.64
N GLU A 83 14.51 2.63 -1.36
CA GLU A 83 14.85 3.90 -0.72
C GLU A 83 13.63 4.43 0.05
N PRO A 84 13.85 5.04 1.24
CA PRO A 84 12.75 5.57 2.03
C PRO A 84 11.96 6.60 1.21
N VAL A 85 10.65 6.39 1.12
CA VAL A 85 9.73 7.24 0.36
C VAL A 85 9.56 8.61 1.02
N PHE A 86 9.73 8.65 2.35
CA PHE A 86 9.55 9.85 3.16
C PHE A 86 10.89 10.34 3.69
N ARG A 87 11.12 11.65 3.58
CA ARG A 87 12.36 12.33 4.01
C ARG A 87 12.03 13.62 4.74
N THR A 88 11.39 13.51 5.90
CA THR A 88 11.05 14.67 6.74
C THR A 88 12.25 15.18 7.54
N GLY A 89 13.32 14.39 7.64
CA GLY A 89 14.47 14.67 8.48
C GLY A 89 14.29 14.24 9.95
N ILE A 90 13.14 13.66 10.29
CA ILE A 90 12.83 13.11 11.63
C ILE A 90 12.63 11.61 11.47
N ALA A 91 13.63 10.80 11.83
CA ALA A 91 13.64 9.36 11.58
C ALA A 91 12.40 8.63 12.15
N GLU A 92 11.93 9.00 13.35
CA GLU A 92 10.73 8.41 13.96
C GLU A 92 9.46 8.72 13.16
N LEU A 93 9.38 9.92 12.56
CA LEU A 93 8.25 10.30 11.72
C LEU A 93 8.33 9.59 10.36
N ASP A 94 9.51 9.53 9.75
CA ASP A 94 9.71 8.83 8.48
C ASP A 94 9.28 7.36 8.58
N GLU A 95 9.69 6.68 9.67
CA GLU A 95 9.25 5.32 9.96
C GLU A 95 7.72 5.22 10.13
N SER A 96 7.11 6.17 10.84
CA SER A 96 5.66 6.21 11.04
C SER A 96 4.89 6.44 9.73
N LEU A 97 5.40 7.28 8.84
CA LEU A 97 4.81 7.56 7.53
C LEU A 97 4.96 6.35 6.59
N GLU A 98 6.10 5.66 6.63
CA GLU A 98 6.28 4.42 5.87
C GLU A 98 5.30 3.33 6.32
N GLN A 99 5.13 3.15 7.63
CA GLN A 99 4.13 2.22 8.17
C GLN A 99 2.71 2.59 7.73
N ALA A 100 2.35 3.88 7.80
CA ALA A 100 1.05 4.37 7.37
C ALA A 100 0.84 4.14 5.86
N ASN A 101 1.85 4.33 5.03
CA ASN A 101 1.79 4.04 3.59
C ASN A 101 1.53 2.55 3.32
N VAL A 102 2.19 1.64 4.06
CA VAL A 102 1.90 0.19 3.99
C VAL A 102 0.44 -0.10 4.32
N LEU A 103 -0.10 0.54 5.34
CA LEU A 103 -1.48 0.35 5.76
C LEU A 103 -2.47 0.86 4.70
N ILE A 104 -2.20 1.98 4.05
CA ILE A 104 -3.02 2.50 2.94
C ILE A 104 -2.98 1.55 1.74
N GLU A 105 -1.82 0.99 1.42
CA GLU A 105 -1.70 -0.04 0.39
C GLU A 105 -2.48 -1.31 0.73
N GLN A 106 -2.54 -1.69 2.01
CA GLN A 106 -3.38 -2.82 2.46
C GLN A 106 -4.88 -2.52 2.29
N LEU A 107 -5.35 -1.28 2.58
CA LEU A 107 -6.71 -0.85 2.26
C LEU A 107 -7.02 -0.97 0.77
N ARG A 108 -6.10 -0.52 -0.08
CA ARG A 108 -6.23 -0.57 -1.54
C ARG A 108 -6.31 -2.01 -2.06
N ARG A 109 -5.49 -2.91 -1.49
CA ARG A 109 -5.54 -4.35 -1.80
C ARG A 109 -6.84 -5.00 -1.32
N ALA A 110 -7.32 -4.69 -0.12
CA ALA A 110 -8.59 -5.20 0.37
C ALA A 110 -9.76 -4.77 -0.54
N ASN A 111 -9.74 -3.53 -1.05
CA ASN A 111 -10.74 -2.99 -1.95
C ASN A 111 -10.87 -3.78 -3.27
N ILE A 112 -9.79 -4.35 -3.78
CA ILE A 112 -9.82 -5.16 -5.02
C ILE A 112 -10.73 -6.39 -4.89
N SER A 113 -10.82 -6.98 -3.70
CA SER A 113 -11.63 -8.18 -3.45
C SER A 113 -13.06 -7.87 -3.01
N ILE A 114 -13.36 -6.64 -2.61
CA ILE A 114 -14.67 -6.22 -2.13
C ILE A 114 -15.61 -5.95 -3.31
N LYS A 115 -16.76 -6.62 -3.32
CA LYS A 115 -17.78 -6.52 -4.37
C LYS A 115 -18.85 -5.47 -4.06
N ASN A 116 -19.07 -5.16 -2.78
CA ASN A 116 -20.05 -4.15 -2.37
C ASN A 116 -19.62 -2.76 -2.81
N PRO A 117 -20.35 -2.11 -3.78
CA PRO A 117 -19.91 -0.84 -4.37
C PRO A 117 -19.92 0.33 -3.38
N ALA A 118 -20.78 0.30 -2.36
CA ALA A 118 -20.83 1.36 -1.35
C ALA A 118 -19.58 1.29 -0.45
N VAL A 119 -19.25 0.11 0.06
CA VAL A 119 -18.04 -0.09 0.88
C VAL A 119 -16.78 0.22 0.08
N SER A 120 -16.71 -0.25 -1.18
CA SER A 120 -15.60 0.06 -2.09
C SER A 120 -15.42 1.57 -2.29
N ALA A 121 -16.50 2.33 -2.53
CA ALA A 121 -16.44 3.77 -2.66
C ALA A 121 -15.96 4.47 -1.36
N HIS A 122 -16.35 3.97 -0.20
CA HIS A 122 -15.86 4.49 1.09
C HIS A 122 -14.36 4.22 1.27
N ILE A 123 -13.87 3.04 0.88
CA ILE A 123 -12.44 2.71 0.93
C ILE A 123 -11.64 3.63 -0.04
N ASP A 124 -12.16 3.93 -1.23
CA ASP A 124 -11.53 4.86 -2.15
C ASP A 124 -11.43 6.29 -1.58
N ARG A 125 -12.40 6.71 -0.77
CA ARG A 125 -12.33 7.98 -0.04
C ARG A 125 -11.27 7.92 1.06
N MET A 126 -11.22 6.82 1.84
CA MET A 126 -10.20 6.61 2.87
C MET A 126 -8.79 6.64 2.28
N THR A 127 -8.54 5.92 1.18
CA THR A 127 -7.21 5.86 0.54
C THR A 127 -6.79 7.22 -0.01
N ARG A 128 -7.68 7.95 -0.68
CA ARG A 128 -7.38 9.31 -1.18
C ARG A 128 -7.05 10.28 -0.06
N SER A 129 -7.85 10.29 1.02
CA SER A 129 -7.57 11.15 2.18
C SER A 129 -6.30 10.73 2.90
N GLY A 130 -6.04 9.42 3.00
CA GLY A 130 -4.81 8.88 3.57
C GLY A 130 -3.56 9.32 2.79
N ASP A 131 -3.58 9.18 1.45
CA ASP A 131 -2.47 9.62 0.60
C ASP A 131 -2.21 11.13 0.74
N ALA A 132 -3.27 11.94 0.78
CA ALA A 132 -3.16 13.37 0.98
C ALA A 132 -2.58 13.73 2.37
N ILE A 133 -2.98 13.01 3.42
CA ILE A 133 -2.40 13.16 4.76
C ILE A 133 -0.90 12.85 4.75
N LEU A 134 -0.48 11.75 4.13
CA LEU A 134 0.94 11.39 4.07
C LEU A 134 1.76 12.42 3.29
N ALA A 135 1.22 12.92 2.18
CA ALA A 135 1.86 13.97 1.39
C ALA A 135 2.03 15.26 2.19
N GLU A 136 0.98 15.68 2.91
CA GLU A 136 1.00 16.87 3.76
C GLU A 136 2.00 16.74 4.92
N LEU A 137 2.03 15.58 5.59
CA LEU A 137 2.97 15.34 6.70
C LEU A 137 4.42 15.22 6.23
N ASN A 138 4.66 14.77 5.02
CA ASN A 138 6.00 14.76 4.43
C ASN A 138 6.49 16.17 4.09
N ALA A 139 5.57 17.05 3.64
CA ALA A 139 5.87 18.46 3.35
C ALA A 139 5.96 19.32 4.62
N HIS A 140 5.13 19.02 5.63
CA HIS A 140 4.95 19.77 6.88
C HIS A 140 5.04 18.87 8.10
N PRO A 141 6.25 18.40 8.48
CA PRO A 141 6.46 17.45 9.57
C PRO A 141 5.95 17.92 10.94
N GLU A 142 5.93 19.23 11.15
CA GLU A 142 5.44 19.87 12.39
C GLU A 142 3.96 19.59 12.65
N LYS A 143 3.16 19.32 11.61
CA LYS A 143 1.74 18.98 11.72
C LYS A 143 1.49 17.56 12.24
N ALA A 144 2.50 16.69 12.26
CA ALA A 144 2.37 15.28 12.65
C ALA A 144 1.80 15.07 14.07
N ARG A 145 2.06 15.99 14.98
CA ARG A 145 1.51 15.94 16.35
C ARG A 145 -0.03 15.95 16.37
N LYS A 146 -0.67 16.65 15.42
CA LYS A 146 -2.14 16.73 15.31
C LYS A 146 -2.74 15.37 14.88
N LEU A 147 -2.01 14.59 14.09
CA LEU A 147 -2.48 13.32 13.53
C LEU A 147 -1.93 12.06 14.21
N ARG A 148 -1.27 12.20 15.36
CA ARG A 148 -0.76 11.04 16.09
C ARG A 148 -1.82 9.96 16.30
N ARG A 149 -3.04 10.34 16.70
CA ARG A 149 -4.16 9.42 16.92
C ARG A 149 -4.65 8.77 15.62
N PHE A 150 -4.60 9.50 14.51
CA PHE A 150 -4.92 8.97 13.19
C PHE A 150 -3.92 7.87 12.80
N LEU A 151 -2.63 8.15 12.86
CA LEU A 151 -1.57 7.23 12.46
C LEU A 151 -1.51 5.98 13.36
N THR A 152 -1.71 6.13 14.69
CA THR A 152 -1.54 5.04 15.65
C THR A 152 -2.81 4.23 15.93
N TYR A 153 -3.99 4.76 15.63
CA TYR A 153 -5.25 4.10 15.97
C TYR A 153 -6.24 4.04 14.82
N TYR A 154 -6.63 5.18 14.23
CA TYR A 154 -7.70 5.17 13.23
C TYR A 154 -7.32 4.40 11.98
N LEU A 155 -6.16 4.67 11.40
CA LEU A 155 -5.69 4.01 10.20
C LEU A 155 -5.53 2.48 10.38
N PRO A 156 -4.76 1.95 11.36
CA PRO A 156 -4.62 0.50 11.53
C PRO A 156 -5.94 -0.20 11.87
N THR A 157 -6.83 0.43 12.63
CA THR A 157 -8.14 -0.13 12.96
C THR A 157 -9.03 -0.22 11.73
N SER A 158 -9.03 0.80 10.87
CA SER A 158 -9.79 0.81 9.62
C SER A 158 -9.31 -0.27 8.65
N VAL A 159 -8.00 -0.44 8.53
CA VAL A 159 -7.40 -1.51 7.71
C VAL A 159 -7.90 -2.87 8.18
N LYS A 160 -7.85 -3.13 9.49
CA LYS A 160 -8.33 -4.39 10.07
C LYS A 160 -9.80 -4.64 9.74
N PHE A 161 -10.66 -3.63 9.85
CA PHE A 161 -12.09 -3.78 9.53
C PHE A 161 -12.32 -4.11 8.07
N MET A 162 -11.66 -3.41 7.14
CA MET A 162 -11.84 -3.64 5.72
C MET A 162 -11.23 -4.98 5.25
N GLN A 163 -10.14 -5.42 5.85
CA GLN A 163 -9.58 -6.76 5.61
C GLN A 163 -10.55 -7.84 6.11
N THR A 164 -11.08 -7.70 7.34
CA THR A 164 -12.07 -8.63 7.88
C THR A 164 -13.32 -8.70 6.98
N TYR A 165 -13.79 -7.56 6.48
CA TYR A 165 -14.92 -7.52 5.55
C TYR A 165 -14.60 -8.27 4.25
N ALA A 166 -13.45 -8.00 3.64
CA ALA A 166 -13.00 -8.65 2.42
C ALA A 166 -12.88 -10.19 2.58
N GLU A 167 -12.34 -10.66 3.70
CA GLU A 167 -12.21 -12.08 4.03
C GLU A 167 -13.60 -12.75 4.15
N HIS A 168 -14.55 -12.14 4.86
CA HIS A 168 -15.90 -12.68 5.02
C HIS A 168 -16.71 -12.64 3.72
N GLU A 169 -16.52 -11.61 2.89
CA GLU A 169 -17.17 -11.55 1.57
C GLU A 169 -16.63 -12.60 0.60
N ALA A 170 -15.31 -12.86 0.65
CA ALA A 170 -14.67 -13.87 -0.20
C ALA A 170 -15.01 -15.31 0.20
N ALA A 171 -15.18 -15.58 1.49
CA ALA A 171 -15.48 -16.90 2.03
C ALA A 171 -16.65 -16.80 3.02
N PRO A 172 -17.90 -16.71 2.53
CA PRO A 172 -19.07 -16.62 3.39
C PRO A 172 -19.20 -17.89 4.22
N THR A 173 -18.89 -17.80 5.51
CA THR A 173 -18.97 -18.94 6.44
C THR A 173 -20.41 -19.26 6.88
N GLY A 174 -21.40 -18.51 6.36
CA GLY A 174 -22.85 -18.81 6.54
C GLY A 174 -23.38 -18.68 7.97
N GLY A 175 -22.57 -18.19 8.92
CA GLY A 175 -22.99 -18.03 10.31
C GLY A 175 -23.60 -16.65 10.58
N GLU A 176 -24.53 -16.59 11.55
CA GLU A 176 -25.19 -15.34 11.99
C GLU A 176 -24.17 -14.29 12.43
N ASN A 177 -23.13 -14.69 13.17
CA ASN A 177 -22.05 -13.81 13.63
C ASN A 177 -21.26 -13.18 12.45
N SER A 178 -21.01 -13.94 11.37
CA SER A 178 -20.34 -13.41 10.17
C SER A 178 -21.18 -12.34 9.49
N ALA A 179 -22.49 -12.58 9.36
CA ALA A 179 -23.43 -11.61 8.80
C ALA A 179 -23.58 -10.35 9.66
N GLU A 180 -23.50 -10.49 10.99
CA GLU A 180 -23.52 -9.36 11.91
C GLU A 180 -22.24 -8.50 11.80
N ILE A 181 -21.05 -9.12 11.73
CA ILE A 181 -19.79 -8.42 11.52
C ILE A 181 -19.83 -7.64 10.21
N MET A 182 -20.25 -8.26 9.11
CA MET A 182 -20.32 -7.59 7.81
C MET A 182 -21.26 -6.39 7.84
N ARG A 183 -22.47 -6.56 8.36
CA ARG A 183 -23.43 -5.45 8.51
C ARG A 183 -22.91 -4.34 9.41
N GLY A 184 -22.21 -4.69 10.49
CA GLY A 184 -21.58 -3.71 11.37
C GLY A 184 -20.53 -2.87 10.65
N ILE A 185 -19.70 -3.48 9.81
CA ILE A 185 -18.68 -2.77 9.03
C ILE A 185 -19.33 -1.93 7.92
N GLU A 186 -20.30 -2.47 7.18
CA GLU A 186 -21.05 -1.74 6.15
C GLU A 186 -21.66 -0.44 6.70
N ASN A 187 -22.40 -0.55 7.79
CA ASN A 187 -23.09 0.58 8.41
C ASN A 187 -22.14 1.66 8.94
N ASN A 188 -20.90 1.30 9.29
CA ASN A 188 -19.93 2.23 9.82
C ASN A 188 -18.86 2.67 8.80
N SER A 189 -18.82 2.08 7.61
CA SER A 189 -17.79 2.37 6.60
C SER A 189 -17.77 3.83 6.17
N GLU A 190 -18.96 4.46 6.02
CA GLU A 190 -19.08 5.89 5.72
C GLU A 190 -18.52 6.76 6.87
N THR A 191 -18.83 6.41 8.12
CA THR A 191 -18.33 7.14 9.30
C THR A 191 -16.82 7.07 9.39
N ILE A 192 -16.24 5.90 9.05
CA ILE A 192 -14.78 5.73 9.00
C ILE A 192 -14.19 6.60 7.89
N ALA A 193 -14.79 6.62 6.69
CA ALA A 193 -14.32 7.47 5.61
C ALA A 193 -14.35 8.96 5.97
N LYS A 194 -15.44 9.42 6.61
CA LYS A 194 -15.54 10.79 7.14
C LYS A 194 -14.48 11.10 8.20
N ALA A 195 -14.09 10.14 9.02
CA ALA A 195 -13.01 10.33 10.00
C ALA A 195 -11.65 10.60 9.33
N PHE A 196 -11.38 9.97 8.19
CA PHE A 196 -10.17 10.26 7.39
C PHE A 196 -10.23 11.67 6.79
N GLU A 197 -11.37 12.05 6.20
CA GLU A 197 -11.57 13.38 5.63
C GLU A 197 -11.44 14.47 6.70
N THR A 198 -12.05 14.27 7.87
CA THR A 198 -11.93 15.21 9.01
C THR A 198 -10.49 15.29 9.52
N SER A 199 -9.77 14.15 9.52
CA SER A 199 -8.35 14.15 9.90
C SER A 199 -7.50 14.96 8.93
N LEU A 200 -7.76 14.86 7.63
CA LEU A 200 -7.12 15.68 6.60
C LEU A 200 -7.46 17.16 6.78
N ASP A 201 -8.74 17.49 6.93
CA ASP A 201 -9.21 18.87 7.12
C ASP A 201 -8.56 19.54 8.35
N SER A 202 -8.37 18.78 9.43
CA SER A 202 -7.72 19.27 10.64
C SER A 202 -6.29 19.78 10.45
N LEU A 203 -5.60 19.35 9.39
CA LEU A 203 -4.26 19.84 9.04
C LEU A 203 -4.27 21.28 8.52
N TYR A 204 -5.39 21.70 7.90
CA TYR A 204 -5.55 23.01 7.29
C TYR A 204 -6.29 24.01 8.19
N ALA A 205 -6.82 23.57 9.34
CA ALA A 205 -7.62 24.42 10.22
C ALA A 205 -6.86 25.66 10.73
N GLY A 206 -5.55 25.56 10.96
CA GLY A 206 -4.70 26.70 11.34
C GLY A 206 -4.55 27.71 10.19
N GLU A 207 -4.24 27.23 9.01
CA GLU A 207 -4.05 28.07 7.80
C GLU A 207 -5.34 28.80 7.42
N ALA A 208 -6.49 28.13 7.52
CA ALA A 208 -7.79 28.74 7.26
C ALA A 208 -8.07 29.90 8.21
N LEU A 209 -7.68 29.78 9.49
CA LEU A 209 -7.84 30.85 10.49
C LEU A 209 -6.92 32.03 10.18
N ASP A 210 -5.66 31.76 9.83
CA ASP A 210 -4.67 32.79 9.50
C ASP A 210 -5.12 33.59 8.25
N ILE A 211 -5.52 32.88 7.19
CA ILE A 211 -6.01 33.50 5.96
C ILE A 211 -7.28 34.33 6.21
N SER A 212 -8.20 33.81 7.03
CA SER A 212 -9.42 34.58 7.37
C SER A 212 -9.07 35.88 8.09
N SER A 213 -8.10 35.83 9.03
CA SER A 213 -7.61 37.03 9.74
C SER A 213 -6.97 38.05 8.79
N ASP A 214 -6.15 37.59 7.83
CA ASP A 214 -5.50 38.41 6.85
C ASP A 214 -6.53 39.07 5.89
N ILE A 215 -7.57 38.35 5.48
CA ILE A 215 -8.68 38.88 4.68
C ILE A 215 -9.41 39.97 5.44
N ASP A 216 -9.68 39.79 6.73
CA ASP A 216 -10.36 40.80 7.55
C ASP A 216 -9.52 42.06 7.68
N VAL A 217 -8.20 41.95 7.83
CA VAL A 217 -7.28 43.10 7.83
C VAL A 217 -7.29 43.82 6.49
N LEU A 218 -7.24 43.09 5.36
CA LEU A 218 -7.29 43.66 4.03
C LEU A 218 -8.61 44.38 3.78
N ASN A 219 -9.74 43.79 4.15
CA ASN A 219 -11.06 44.42 4.05
C ASN A 219 -11.14 45.72 4.89
N GLY A 220 -10.57 45.70 6.09
CA GLY A 220 -10.48 46.89 6.93
C GLY A 220 -9.68 48.04 6.28
N MET A 221 -8.54 47.69 5.65
CA MET A 221 -7.70 48.68 4.94
C MET A 221 -8.41 49.26 3.70
N VAL A 222 -9.10 48.41 2.94
CA VAL A 222 -9.86 48.85 1.74
C VAL A 222 -10.99 49.79 2.15
N ASN A 223 -11.77 49.43 3.16
CA ASN A 223 -12.88 50.23 3.65
C ASN A 223 -12.43 51.60 4.24
N ALA A 224 -11.31 51.59 5.01
CA ALA A 224 -10.72 52.82 5.52
C ALA A 224 -10.27 53.80 4.39
N LYS A 225 -9.72 53.23 3.30
CA LYS A 225 -9.29 54.01 2.15
C LYS A 225 -10.47 54.59 1.37
N THR A 226 -11.57 53.86 1.22
CA THR A 226 -12.78 54.28 0.54
C THR A 226 -13.45 55.42 1.29
N SER A 227 -13.48 55.39 2.64
CA SER A 227 -14.05 56.45 3.48
C SER A 227 -13.23 57.75 3.53
N MET A 228 -11.98 57.74 3.05
CA MET A 228 -11.14 58.95 2.95
C MET A 228 -11.36 59.73 1.62
N PHE A 229 -12.07 59.16 0.68
CA PHE A 229 -12.34 59.77 -0.65
C PHE A 229 -13.81 60.15 -0.85
N GLU A 230 -14.68 60.01 0.18
CA GLU A 230 -16.01 60.61 0.28
C GLU A 230 -15.96 61.87 1.17
#